data_7ecceb24b5596505f8c396a43d3590f4
#
_entry.id   7ecceb24b5596505f8c396a43d3590f4
#
_cell.length_a   1.000
_cell.length_b   1.000
_cell.length_c   1.000
_cell.angle_alpha   90.00
_cell.angle_beta   90.00
_cell.angle_gamma   90.00
#
_symmetry.space_group_name_H-M   'P 1'
#
loop_
_entity.id
_entity.type
_entity.pdbx_description
1 polymer ?
#
loop_
_entity_poly.entity_id
_entity_poly.type
_entity_poly.pdbx_seq_one_letter_code
_entity_poly.pdbx_strand_id
1 'polypeptide(L)'
;MQVKKAIHAINEAKCPIIYAGGGIISARASSELRVFVKKTGIPVTTTVMGLGAYPSVDKLSLRMLGMHGAIYANIAMNHADLVIALGVRFDDRVTGKLSEFCKGAKFIQVDIDASEINKNIEIDIPIQGDVKQALKMMNDRVEPKKNIGPWIKQIDKWKKEFPLQYDLHKKDIV
;
A
#
# COMPACT_ATOMS: atom_id res chain seq x y z
N MET A 1 6.24 14.43 15.79
CA MET A 1 4.79 14.69 15.90
C MET A 1 3.99 13.90 14.86
N GLN A 2 4.39 13.86 13.59
CA GLN A 2 3.64 13.21 12.49
C GLN A 2 3.52 11.67 12.64
N VAL A 3 4.57 10.97 13.08
CA VAL A 3 4.48 9.51 13.31
C VAL A 3 3.39 9.15 14.34
N LYS A 4 3.20 9.95 15.39
CA LYS A 4 2.11 9.72 16.35
C LYS A 4 0.74 9.87 15.71
N LYS A 5 0.54 10.89 14.84
CA LYS A 5 -0.70 11.06 14.06
C LYS A 5 -0.93 9.88 13.11
N ALA A 6 0.14 9.41 12.45
CA ALA A 6 0.05 8.25 11.56
C ALA A 6 -0.39 6.99 12.32
N ILE A 7 0.21 6.70 13.49
CA ILE A 7 -0.20 5.55 14.31
C ILE A 7 -1.67 5.66 14.74
N HIS A 8 -2.11 6.84 15.16
CA HIS A 8 -3.51 7.06 15.53
C HIS A 8 -4.45 6.77 14.34
N ALA A 9 -4.17 7.33 13.16
CA ALA A 9 -4.96 7.06 11.95
C ALA A 9 -4.94 5.57 11.56
N ILE A 10 -3.79 4.89 11.68
CA ILE A 10 -3.66 3.44 11.43
C ILE A 10 -4.55 2.65 12.39
N ASN A 11 -4.57 3.01 13.67
CA ASN A 11 -5.37 2.29 14.66
C ASN A 11 -6.88 2.44 14.43
N GLU A 12 -7.34 3.61 13.98
CA GLU A 12 -8.75 3.90 13.72
C GLU A 12 -9.26 3.32 12.40
N ALA A 13 -8.41 3.21 11.37
CA ALA A 13 -8.80 2.76 10.04
C ALA A 13 -9.44 1.36 10.06
N LYS A 14 -10.51 1.18 9.30
CA LYS A 14 -11.22 -0.10 9.14
C LYS A 14 -10.73 -0.88 7.93
N CYS A 15 -10.40 -0.17 6.85
CA CYS A 15 -9.98 -0.71 5.56
C CYS A 15 -8.61 -0.13 5.12
N PRO A 16 -7.56 -0.21 5.95
CA PRO A 16 -6.26 0.35 5.60
C PRO A 16 -5.56 -0.48 4.52
N ILE A 17 -4.73 0.18 3.71
CA ILE A 17 -3.87 -0.46 2.72
C ILE A 17 -2.47 0.17 2.75
N ILE A 18 -1.43 -0.66 2.62
CA ILE A 18 -0.05 -0.20 2.42
C ILE A 18 0.21 -0.13 0.92
N TYR A 19 0.70 1.01 0.48
CA TYR A 19 1.16 1.24 -0.88
C TYR A 19 2.67 1.45 -0.87
N ALA A 20 3.42 0.40 -1.29
CA ALA A 20 4.88 0.36 -1.20
C ALA A 20 5.53 0.62 -2.57
N GLY A 21 6.41 1.61 -2.63
CA GLY A 21 7.10 2.00 -3.85
C GLY A 21 8.58 1.68 -3.88
N GLY A 22 9.25 2.21 -4.90
CA GLY A 22 10.69 2.08 -5.12
C GLY A 22 11.53 2.63 -3.96
N GLY A 23 11.00 3.58 -3.19
CA GLY A 23 11.66 4.10 -1.99
C GLY A 23 11.96 3.03 -0.94
N ILE A 24 11.11 1.99 -0.83
CA ILE A 24 11.38 0.84 0.06
C ILE A 24 12.64 0.08 -0.38
N ILE A 25 12.80 -0.13 -1.69
CA ILE A 25 13.97 -0.82 -2.26
C ILE A 25 15.22 0.03 -2.06
N SER A 26 15.16 1.32 -2.44
CA SER A 26 16.29 2.25 -2.36
C SER A 26 16.78 2.42 -0.92
N ALA A 27 15.88 2.50 0.06
CA ALA A 27 16.21 2.59 1.48
C ALA A 27 16.58 1.24 2.11
N ARG A 28 16.52 0.12 1.36
CA ARG A 28 16.70 -1.24 1.90
C ARG A 28 15.80 -1.49 3.12
N ALA A 29 14.51 -1.11 3.02
CA ALA A 29 13.54 -1.12 4.11
C ALA A 29 12.56 -2.31 4.07
N SER A 30 12.83 -3.31 3.22
CA SER A 30 11.94 -4.48 3.05
C SER A 30 11.76 -5.30 4.32
N SER A 31 12.78 -5.38 5.19
CA SER A 31 12.69 -6.06 6.50
C SER A 31 11.76 -5.31 7.45
N GLU A 32 11.91 -4.01 7.53
CA GLU A 32 11.07 -3.15 8.37
C GLU A 32 9.60 -3.14 7.89
N LEU A 33 9.39 -3.17 6.57
CA LEU A 33 8.05 -3.32 5.98
C LEU A 33 7.42 -4.65 6.37
N ARG A 34 8.16 -5.77 6.29
CA ARG A 34 7.66 -7.09 6.70
C ARG A 34 7.28 -7.13 8.18
N VAL A 35 8.09 -6.53 9.04
CA VAL A 35 7.78 -6.41 10.48
C VAL A 35 6.49 -5.62 10.67
N PHE A 36 6.34 -4.49 9.97
CA PHE A 36 5.14 -3.65 10.05
C PHE A 36 3.88 -4.39 9.62
N VAL A 37 3.94 -5.06 8.46
CA VAL A 37 2.83 -5.87 7.94
C VAL A 37 2.48 -7.01 8.87
N LYS A 38 3.49 -7.74 9.38
CA LYS A 38 3.27 -8.84 10.34
C LYS A 38 2.58 -8.38 11.63
N LYS A 39 2.95 -7.20 12.13
CA LYS A 39 2.34 -6.63 13.35
C LYS A 39 0.91 -6.16 13.10
N THR A 40 0.68 -5.46 11.99
CA THR A 40 -0.61 -4.81 11.73
C THR A 40 -1.63 -5.69 11.02
N GLY A 41 -1.18 -6.67 10.24
CA GLY A 41 -2.03 -7.46 9.36
C GLY A 41 -2.56 -6.67 8.15
N ILE A 42 -2.07 -5.45 7.90
CA ILE A 42 -2.53 -4.60 6.81
C ILE A 42 -2.03 -5.14 5.46
N PRO A 43 -2.91 -5.27 4.44
CA PRO A 43 -2.53 -5.75 3.13
C PRO A 43 -1.61 -4.76 2.41
N VAL A 44 -0.74 -5.29 1.54
CA VAL A 44 0.28 -4.53 0.81
C VAL A 44 0.06 -4.64 -0.69
N THR A 45 0.02 -3.51 -1.36
CA THR A 45 0.17 -3.41 -2.82
C THR A 45 1.44 -2.64 -3.17
N THR A 46 1.99 -2.87 -4.35
CA THR A 46 3.27 -2.26 -4.76
C THR A 46 3.13 -1.48 -6.06
N THR A 47 4.01 -0.50 -6.25
CA THR A 47 4.29 0.04 -7.59
C THR A 47 5.13 -0.96 -8.40
N VAL A 48 5.29 -0.73 -9.70
CA VAL A 48 6.24 -1.50 -10.51
C VAL A 48 7.67 -1.39 -9.96
N MET A 49 8.08 -0.20 -9.51
CA MET A 49 9.41 0.01 -8.89
C MET A 49 9.51 -0.54 -7.46
N GLY A 50 8.38 -0.88 -6.84
CA GLY A 50 8.31 -1.50 -5.52
C GLY A 50 8.22 -3.03 -5.58
N LEU A 51 8.23 -3.64 -6.76
CA LEU A 51 8.25 -5.10 -6.89
C LEU A 51 9.47 -5.68 -6.17
N GLY A 52 9.23 -6.72 -5.34
CA GLY A 52 10.27 -7.28 -4.46
C GLY A 52 10.36 -6.64 -3.07
N ALA A 53 9.74 -5.49 -2.82
CA ALA A 53 9.70 -4.87 -1.48
C ALA A 53 8.99 -5.76 -0.44
N TYR A 54 7.96 -6.48 -0.87
CA TYR A 54 7.20 -7.42 -0.07
C TYR A 54 6.99 -8.75 -0.82
N PRO A 55 7.02 -9.93 -0.14
CA PRO A 55 6.86 -11.21 -0.82
C PRO A 55 5.52 -11.33 -1.53
N SER A 56 5.55 -11.58 -2.85
CA SER A 56 4.34 -11.65 -3.68
C SER A 56 3.46 -12.88 -3.37
N VAL A 57 4.03 -13.90 -2.75
CA VAL A 57 3.34 -15.15 -2.35
C VAL A 57 2.67 -15.05 -0.97
N ASP A 58 2.94 -13.99 -0.22
CA ASP A 58 2.30 -13.77 1.09
C ASP A 58 0.81 -13.49 0.91
N LYS A 59 -0.02 -14.02 1.83
CA LYS A 59 -1.49 -13.84 1.79
C LYS A 59 -1.94 -12.38 1.83
N LEU A 60 -1.17 -11.51 2.48
CA LEU A 60 -1.44 -10.07 2.56
C LEU A 60 -0.92 -9.30 1.35
N SER A 61 -0.18 -9.95 0.43
CA SER A 61 0.22 -9.31 -0.81
C SER A 61 -0.96 -9.17 -1.77
N LEU A 62 -1.17 -7.95 -2.24
CA LEU A 62 -2.10 -7.63 -3.33
C LEU A 62 -1.36 -7.50 -4.66
N ARG A 63 -0.05 -7.79 -4.68
CA ARG A 63 0.80 -7.61 -5.86
C ARG A 63 0.82 -6.16 -6.32
N MET A 64 1.00 -5.93 -7.63
CA MET A 64 1.06 -4.59 -8.21
C MET A 64 -0.35 -4.06 -8.49
N LEU A 65 -0.58 -2.76 -8.24
CA LEU A 65 -1.76 -2.03 -8.68
C LEU A 65 -1.46 -1.15 -9.91
N GLY A 66 -2.47 -0.46 -10.39
CA GLY A 66 -2.40 0.45 -11.52
C GLY A 66 -2.92 -0.17 -12.81
N MET A 67 -2.67 0.49 -13.94
CA MET A 67 -3.19 0.13 -15.27
C MET A 67 -2.85 -1.32 -15.68
N HIS A 68 -1.67 -1.81 -15.31
CA HIS A 68 -1.20 -3.17 -15.60
C HIS A 68 -1.15 -4.04 -14.34
N GLY A 69 -1.83 -3.62 -13.28
CA GLY A 69 -1.86 -4.32 -12.00
C GLY A 69 -3.00 -5.31 -11.87
N ALA A 70 -3.06 -5.97 -10.72
CA ALA A 70 -4.14 -6.89 -10.38
C ALA A 70 -5.46 -6.13 -10.15
N ILE A 71 -6.55 -6.63 -10.72
CA ILE A 71 -7.89 -6.04 -10.58
C ILE A 71 -8.26 -5.89 -9.10
N TYR A 72 -8.07 -6.95 -8.30
CA TYR A 72 -8.37 -6.91 -6.87
C TYR A 72 -7.51 -5.91 -6.09
N ALA A 73 -6.29 -5.59 -6.56
CA ALA A 73 -5.46 -4.56 -5.94
C ALA A 73 -6.03 -3.16 -6.18
N ASN A 74 -6.49 -2.90 -7.41
CA ASN A 74 -7.14 -1.65 -7.76
C ASN A 74 -8.48 -1.47 -7.02
N ILE A 75 -9.29 -2.53 -6.93
CA ILE A 75 -10.55 -2.51 -6.17
C ILE A 75 -10.26 -2.23 -4.69
N ALA A 76 -9.31 -2.96 -4.08
CA ALA A 76 -8.96 -2.77 -2.68
C ALA A 76 -8.43 -1.34 -2.40
N MET A 77 -7.61 -0.79 -3.29
CA MET A 77 -7.11 0.57 -3.18
C MET A 77 -8.25 1.59 -3.15
N ASN A 78 -9.23 1.47 -4.07
CA ASN A 78 -10.35 2.40 -4.15
C ASN A 78 -11.39 2.25 -3.02
N HIS A 79 -11.38 1.13 -2.29
CA HIS A 79 -12.24 0.90 -1.13
C HIS A 79 -11.54 1.14 0.21
N ALA A 80 -10.26 1.52 0.19
CA ALA A 80 -9.52 1.82 1.39
C ALA A 80 -10.04 3.10 2.05
N ASP A 81 -10.05 3.13 3.38
CA ASP A 81 -10.30 4.33 4.19
C ASP A 81 -9.01 5.01 4.63
N LEU A 82 -7.88 4.30 4.52
CA LEU A 82 -6.54 4.82 4.79
C LEU A 82 -5.52 4.20 3.85
N VAL A 83 -4.79 5.04 3.14
CA VAL A 83 -3.64 4.66 2.30
C VAL A 83 -2.34 5.05 2.99
N ILE A 84 -1.48 4.06 3.27
CA ILE A 84 -0.16 4.26 3.86
C ILE A 84 0.86 4.16 2.73
N ALA A 85 1.22 5.29 2.16
CA ALA A 85 2.11 5.43 1.02
C ALA A 85 3.57 5.52 1.47
N LEU A 86 4.39 4.57 1.08
CA LEU A 86 5.77 4.40 1.54
C LEU A 86 6.74 4.46 0.36
N GLY A 87 7.37 5.63 0.15
CA GLY A 87 8.30 5.86 -0.95
C GLY A 87 7.65 5.71 -2.32
N VAL A 88 6.50 6.35 -2.53
CA VAL A 88 5.71 6.36 -3.76
C VAL A 88 5.39 7.78 -4.22
N ARG A 89 5.26 7.99 -5.54
CA ARG A 89 5.03 9.29 -6.15
C ARG A 89 3.60 9.54 -6.65
N PHE A 90 2.68 8.61 -6.45
CA PHE A 90 1.31 8.66 -7.00
C PHE A 90 1.28 9.01 -8.49
N ASP A 91 1.95 8.19 -9.28
CA ASP A 91 2.08 8.31 -10.72
C ASP A 91 0.72 8.12 -11.42
N ASP A 92 0.53 8.77 -12.58
CA ASP A 92 -0.71 8.73 -13.36
C ASP A 92 -1.11 7.32 -13.82
N ARG A 93 -0.12 6.43 -14.04
CA ARG A 93 -0.35 5.01 -14.37
C ARG A 93 -1.02 4.22 -13.26
N VAL A 94 -1.05 4.78 -12.05
CA VAL A 94 -1.70 4.20 -10.86
C VAL A 94 -2.96 4.96 -10.51
N THR A 95 -2.90 6.29 -10.46
CA THR A 95 -4.01 7.13 -10.00
C THR A 95 -5.11 7.27 -11.05
N GLY A 96 -4.74 7.25 -12.33
CA GLY A 96 -5.67 7.60 -13.39
C GLY A 96 -6.25 9.01 -13.15
N LYS A 97 -7.58 9.12 -13.16
CA LYS A 97 -8.26 10.38 -12.85
C LYS A 97 -8.19 10.68 -11.35
N LEU A 98 -7.38 11.66 -10.97
CA LEU A 98 -7.10 12.02 -9.57
C LEU A 98 -8.36 12.27 -8.74
N SER A 99 -9.39 12.93 -9.32
CA SER A 99 -10.66 13.22 -8.63
C SER A 99 -11.48 11.97 -8.27
N GLU A 100 -11.15 10.81 -8.84
CA GLU A 100 -11.82 9.54 -8.61
C GLU A 100 -10.98 8.56 -7.78
N PHE A 101 -9.68 8.84 -7.62
CA PHE A 101 -8.76 7.95 -6.93
C PHE A 101 -8.99 7.95 -5.41
N CYS A 102 -9.30 6.79 -4.85
CA CYS A 102 -9.47 6.57 -3.40
C CYS A 102 -10.35 7.63 -2.72
N LYS A 103 -11.50 7.96 -3.30
CA LYS A 103 -12.42 8.96 -2.74
C LYS A 103 -12.77 8.66 -1.28
N GLY A 104 -12.50 9.61 -0.40
CA GLY A 104 -12.79 9.51 1.02
C GLY A 104 -11.73 8.79 1.85
N ALA A 105 -10.67 8.27 1.25
CA ALA A 105 -9.53 7.76 1.99
C ALA A 105 -8.69 8.90 2.57
N LYS A 106 -8.12 8.67 3.76
CA LYS A 106 -7.02 9.49 4.28
C LYS A 106 -5.68 8.98 3.75
N PHE A 107 -4.72 9.88 3.62
CA PHE A 107 -3.40 9.54 3.11
C PHE A 107 -2.29 9.85 4.11
N ILE A 108 -1.48 8.83 4.42
CA ILE A 108 -0.17 8.99 5.05
C ILE A 108 0.85 8.84 3.93
N GLN A 109 1.74 9.79 3.73
CA GLN A 109 2.86 9.64 2.79
C GLN A 109 4.18 9.80 3.51
N VAL A 110 5.05 8.82 3.32
CA VAL A 110 6.45 8.87 3.74
C VAL A 110 7.31 8.97 2.49
N ASP A 111 7.99 10.09 2.33
CA ASP A 111 8.93 10.29 1.24
C ASP A 111 10.14 11.11 1.69
N ILE A 112 11.31 10.80 1.12
CA ILE A 112 12.53 11.55 1.39
C ILE A 112 12.55 12.89 0.66
N ASP A 113 11.88 12.94 -0.50
CA ASP A 113 11.76 14.13 -1.33
C ASP A 113 10.50 14.92 -0.95
N ALA A 114 10.71 16.10 -0.36
CA ALA A 114 9.61 16.99 0.00
C ALA A 114 8.77 17.42 -1.21
N SER A 115 9.35 17.47 -2.41
CA SER A 115 8.65 17.89 -3.63
C SER A 115 7.64 16.85 -4.14
N GLU A 116 7.73 15.61 -3.71
CA GLU A 116 6.76 14.55 -4.03
C GLU A 116 5.56 14.53 -3.06
N ILE A 117 5.67 15.20 -1.91
CA ILE A 117 4.58 15.29 -0.94
C ILE A 117 3.58 16.37 -1.39
N ASN A 118 2.28 16.03 -1.39
CA ASN A 118 1.19 16.89 -1.89
C ASN A 118 1.29 17.26 -3.39
N LYS A 119 2.08 16.57 -4.18
CA LYS A 119 2.26 16.89 -5.60
C LYS A 119 1.04 16.53 -6.44
N ASN A 120 0.57 15.32 -6.31
CA ASN A 120 -0.54 14.79 -7.11
C ASN A 120 -1.79 14.51 -6.28
N ILE A 121 -1.62 14.17 -5.01
CA ILE A 121 -2.69 13.83 -4.05
C ILE A 121 -2.49 14.68 -2.81
N GLU A 122 -3.58 15.24 -2.27
CA GLU A 122 -3.56 15.91 -0.99
C GLU A 122 -3.29 14.88 0.12
N ILE A 123 -2.29 15.17 0.98
CA ILE A 123 -1.81 14.26 2.00
C ILE A 123 -2.20 14.75 3.39
N ASP A 124 -3.02 13.98 4.11
CA ASP A 124 -3.46 14.31 5.47
C ASP A 124 -2.30 14.27 6.48
N ILE A 125 -1.40 13.30 6.33
CA ILE A 125 -0.28 13.10 7.26
C ILE A 125 1.03 12.93 6.49
N PRO A 126 1.71 14.03 6.14
CA PRO A 126 3.00 13.99 5.50
C PRO A 126 4.11 13.67 6.51
N ILE A 127 5.01 12.77 6.12
CA ILE A 127 6.22 12.40 6.87
C ILE A 127 7.40 12.53 5.90
N GLN A 128 8.06 13.67 5.91
CA GLN A 128 9.29 13.85 5.16
C GLN A 128 10.45 13.15 5.86
N GLY A 129 11.10 12.22 5.17
CA GLY A 129 12.26 11.51 5.71
C GLY A 129 12.49 10.14 5.08
N ASP A 130 13.55 9.49 5.54
CA ASP A 130 13.91 8.14 5.12
C ASP A 130 12.84 7.13 5.57
N VAL A 131 12.32 6.35 4.60
CA VAL A 131 11.21 5.42 4.84
C VAL A 131 11.59 4.28 5.78
N LYS A 132 12.87 3.88 5.83
CA LYS A 132 13.36 2.87 6.77
C LYS A 132 13.29 3.37 8.21
N GLN A 133 13.73 4.61 8.44
CA GLN A 133 13.65 5.23 9.75
C GLN A 133 12.20 5.44 10.19
N ALA A 134 11.34 5.91 9.27
CA ALA A 134 9.92 6.07 9.55
C ALA A 134 9.27 4.73 9.93
N LEU A 135 9.55 3.65 9.18
CA LEU A 135 9.05 2.31 9.49
C LEU A 135 9.56 1.78 10.83
N LYS A 136 10.83 2.00 11.19
CA LYS A 136 11.35 1.65 12.53
C LYS A 136 10.56 2.36 13.62
N MET A 137 10.40 3.67 13.52
CA MET A 137 9.64 4.47 14.48
C MET A 137 8.18 4.05 14.59
N MET A 138 7.55 3.65 13.47
CA MET A 138 6.20 3.12 13.45
C MET A 138 6.13 1.72 14.07
N ASN A 139 7.09 0.84 13.76
CA ASN A 139 7.17 -0.51 14.31
C ASN A 139 7.29 -0.53 15.84
N ASP A 140 7.97 0.46 16.42
CA ASP A 140 8.12 0.58 17.88
C ASP A 140 6.82 0.98 18.58
N ARG A 141 5.84 1.52 17.84
CA ARG A 141 4.63 2.17 18.39
C ARG A 141 3.32 1.54 17.95
N VAL A 142 3.34 0.83 16.81
CA VAL A 142 2.12 0.22 16.26
C VAL A 142 1.75 -1.04 17.03
N GLU A 143 0.45 -1.20 17.28
CA GLU A 143 -0.12 -2.39 17.87
C GLU A 143 -0.82 -3.25 16.80
N PRO A 144 -1.03 -4.56 17.08
CA PRO A 144 -1.82 -5.43 16.21
C PRO A 144 -3.25 -4.88 16.03
N LYS A 145 -3.72 -4.80 14.78
CA LYS A 145 -5.09 -4.37 14.51
C LYS A 145 -6.10 -5.43 14.89
N LYS A 146 -6.98 -5.09 15.83
CA LYS A 146 -7.98 -6.03 16.37
C LYS A 146 -9.11 -6.35 15.38
N ASN A 147 -9.49 -5.42 14.49
CA ASN A 147 -10.70 -5.50 13.67
C ASN A 147 -10.43 -5.52 12.13
N ILE A 148 -9.29 -6.01 11.69
CA ILE A 148 -8.94 -6.06 10.25
C ILE A 148 -9.58 -7.26 9.52
N GLY A 149 -10.07 -8.25 10.25
CA GLY A 149 -10.60 -9.49 9.69
C GLY A 149 -11.68 -9.34 8.62
N PRO A 150 -12.70 -8.50 8.79
CA PRO A 150 -13.71 -8.25 7.76
C PRO A 150 -13.11 -7.69 6.46
N TRP A 151 -12.14 -6.79 6.56
CA TRP A 151 -11.42 -6.21 5.43
C TRP A 151 -10.65 -7.27 4.64
N ILE A 152 -9.88 -8.10 5.33
CA ILE A 152 -9.14 -9.21 4.70
C ILE A 152 -10.09 -10.19 4.01
N LYS A 153 -11.21 -10.57 4.64
CA LYS A 153 -12.22 -11.43 4.02
C LYS A 153 -12.80 -10.82 2.73
N GLN A 154 -13.03 -9.51 2.71
CA GLN A 154 -13.52 -8.83 1.51
C GLN A 154 -12.47 -8.86 0.39
N ILE A 155 -11.21 -8.62 0.71
CA ILE A 155 -10.09 -8.73 -0.24
C ILE A 155 -9.96 -10.16 -0.78
N ASP A 156 -10.06 -11.17 0.08
CA ASP A 156 -9.99 -12.58 -0.33
C ASP A 156 -11.14 -12.95 -1.27
N LYS A 157 -12.34 -12.35 -1.10
CA LYS A 157 -13.45 -12.49 -2.02
C LYS A 157 -13.07 -11.93 -3.41
N TRP A 158 -12.52 -10.72 -3.48
CA TRP A 158 -12.09 -10.14 -4.75
C TRP A 158 -10.95 -10.92 -5.42
N LYS A 159 -10.00 -11.45 -4.63
CA LYS A 159 -8.95 -12.32 -5.18
C LYS A 159 -9.52 -13.59 -5.83
N LYS A 160 -10.60 -14.15 -5.28
CA LYS A 160 -11.30 -15.31 -5.86
C LYS A 160 -12.13 -14.94 -7.09
N GLU A 161 -12.76 -13.76 -7.07
CA GLU A 161 -13.60 -13.25 -8.17
C GLU A 161 -12.75 -12.84 -9.38
N PHE A 162 -11.57 -12.27 -9.16
CA PHE A 162 -10.64 -11.80 -10.20
C PHE A 162 -9.27 -12.46 -10.05
N PRO A 163 -9.16 -13.80 -10.17
CA PRO A 163 -7.88 -14.47 -10.00
C PRO A 163 -6.90 -14.08 -11.11
N LEU A 164 -5.60 -14.02 -10.77
CA LEU A 164 -4.56 -13.93 -11.77
C LEU A 164 -4.38 -15.31 -12.41
N GLN A 165 -5.16 -15.57 -13.44
CA GLN A 165 -5.09 -16.81 -14.19
C GLN A 165 -4.37 -16.59 -15.53
N TYR A 166 -3.53 -17.53 -15.86
CA TYR A 166 -2.89 -17.66 -17.16
C TYR A 166 -3.47 -18.90 -17.86
N ASP A 167 -4.02 -18.72 -19.05
CA ASP A 167 -4.54 -19.83 -19.85
C ASP A 167 -3.37 -20.56 -20.54
N LEU A 168 -2.94 -21.67 -19.95
CA LEU A 168 -1.88 -22.51 -20.48
C LEU A 168 -2.21 -23.16 -21.83
N HIS A 169 -3.48 -23.13 -22.25
CA HIS A 169 -3.96 -23.78 -23.48
C HIS A 169 -4.04 -22.82 -24.68
N LYS A 170 -3.90 -21.53 -24.50
CA LYS A 170 -3.70 -20.60 -25.61
C LYS A 170 -2.26 -20.74 -26.16
N LYS A 171 -2.14 -21.44 -27.29
CA LYS A 171 -0.88 -21.63 -28.03
C LYS A 171 -0.34 -20.34 -28.68
N ASP A 172 -0.98 -19.22 -28.51
CA ASP A 172 -0.65 -17.97 -29.17
C ASP A 172 0.06 -17.01 -28.19
N ILE A 173 1.25 -17.38 -27.76
CA ILE A 173 2.26 -16.40 -27.38
C ILE A 173 3.05 -16.13 -28.65
N VAL A 174 2.65 -15.11 -29.38
CA VAL A 174 3.44 -14.53 -30.46
C VAL A 174 4.43 -13.53 -29.86
#